data_5a605072be95cc70e066abe061c72d01
#
_entry.id   5a605072be95cc70e066abe061c72d01
#
_cell.length_a   1.000
_cell.length_b   1.000
_cell.length_c   1.000
_cell.angle_alpha   90.00
_cell.angle_beta   90.00
_cell.angle_gamma   90.00
#
_symmetry.space_group_name_H-M   'P 1'
#
loop_
_entity.id
_entity.type
_entity.pdbx_description
1 polymer ?
#
loop_
_entity_poly.entity_id
_entity_poly.type
_entity_poly.pdbx_seq_one_letter_code
_entity_poly.pdbx_strand_id
1 'polypeptide(L)'
;MLPSSLQVSVVTFRPDRTLLERTLRKLALAIGAAREDGAIRTVNVALIDNTGERETADAIIKIAKSRFADSGVQMTYLHGHANIGYGPAHNLVLHGSGADYHLVLNPDVELAADALANAVRWMDVHPEIGALAPQVSRRDGTRDYLCKRYPAVFDLFLRGATPSFGRALFRGRMERYEMRDVIDADPEREIIDIPAMSGACLLVRRKAIDTTGGFDPEFFLYFEDFDWTVRLNKITRTAYVPSVQVVHHGGGASRKGMKHVGWFVKSGWRFYRKHGWKWF
;
A
#
# COMPACT_ATOMS: atom_id res chain seq x y z
N MET A 1 21.56 -4.85 -15.52
CA MET A 1 20.82 -3.58 -15.58
C MET A 1 21.47 -2.60 -14.60
N LEU A 2 21.33 -1.29 -14.83
CA LEU A 2 21.81 -0.30 -13.87
C LEU A 2 20.88 -0.33 -12.63
N PRO A 3 21.43 -0.14 -11.41
CA PRO A 3 20.60 -0.12 -10.19
C PRO A 3 19.56 1.00 -10.22
N SER A 4 18.33 0.67 -9.84
CA SER A 4 17.19 1.58 -9.87
C SER A 4 17.20 2.58 -8.71
N SER A 5 16.47 3.69 -8.86
CA SER A 5 16.20 4.67 -7.81
C SER A 5 14.81 4.45 -7.21
N LEU A 6 14.69 4.61 -5.88
CA LEU A 6 13.47 4.37 -5.14
C LEU A 6 13.05 5.59 -4.31
N GLN A 7 11.82 6.02 -4.48
CA GLN A 7 11.12 6.89 -3.53
C GLN A 7 10.22 6.04 -2.65
N VAL A 8 10.26 6.22 -1.35
CA VAL A 8 9.32 5.62 -0.40
C VAL A 8 8.48 6.72 0.23
N SER A 9 7.17 6.53 0.35
CA SER A 9 6.29 7.40 1.13
C SER A 9 5.61 6.62 2.25
N VAL A 10 5.71 7.14 3.48
CA VAL A 10 5.04 6.60 4.66
C VAL A 10 4.16 7.71 5.24
N VAL A 11 2.84 7.52 5.20
CA VAL A 11 1.86 8.46 5.75
C VAL A 11 1.46 8.02 7.14
N THR A 12 1.49 8.94 8.09
CA THR A 12 1.11 8.70 9.49
C THR A 12 -0.07 9.58 9.89
N PHE A 13 -0.92 9.07 10.76
CA PHE A 13 -1.96 9.81 11.47
C PHE A 13 -2.13 9.19 12.85
N ARG A 14 -1.63 9.87 13.90
CA ARG A 14 -1.59 9.37 15.28
C ARG A 14 -1.09 7.92 15.34
N PRO A 15 0.10 7.64 14.81
CA PRO A 15 0.58 6.27 14.67
C PRO A 15 0.90 5.64 16.02
N ASP A 16 0.77 4.32 16.11
CA ASP A 16 1.45 3.56 17.14
C ASP A 16 2.97 3.70 16.92
N ARG A 17 3.65 4.35 17.85
CA ARG A 17 5.08 4.67 17.73
C ARG A 17 5.95 3.42 17.68
N THR A 18 5.55 2.35 18.38
CA THR A 18 6.27 1.08 18.38
C THR A 18 6.17 0.37 17.04
N LEU A 19 4.98 0.35 16.43
CA LEU A 19 4.78 -0.22 15.10
C LEU A 19 5.52 0.60 14.03
N LEU A 20 5.43 1.93 14.09
CA LEU A 20 6.16 2.80 13.17
C LEU A 20 7.67 2.57 13.26
N GLU A 21 8.23 2.47 14.47
CA GLU A 21 9.65 2.19 14.68
C GLU A 21 10.05 0.85 14.06
N ARG A 22 9.25 -0.19 14.23
CA ARG A 22 9.48 -1.50 13.62
C ARG A 22 9.43 -1.44 12.10
N THR A 23 8.42 -0.77 11.54
CA THR A 23 8.29 -0.53 10.09
C THR A 23 9.53 0.15 9.54
N LEU A 24 9.96 1.28 10.14
CA LEU A 24 11.13 2.01 9.66
C LEU A 24 12.43 1.23 9.82
N ARG A 25 12.59 0.46 10.90
CA ARG A 25 13.73 -0.44 11.08
C ARG A 25 13.77 -1.53 10.00
N LYS A 26 12.64 -2.16 9.71
CA LYS A 26 12.56 -3.21 8.66
C LYS A 26 12.76 -2.62 7.27
N LEU A 27 12.25 -1.42 7.03
CA LEU A 27 12.50 -0.69 5.78
C LEU A 27 13.99 -0.38 5.61
N ALA A 28 14.69 0.09 6.65
CA ALA A 28 16.12 0.35 6.60
C ALA A 28 16.94 -0.91 6.28
N LEU A 29 16.58 -2.05 6.89
CA LEU A 29 17.22 -3.35 6.61
C LEU A 29 16.98 -3.79 5.15
N ALA A 30 15.76 -3.68 4.66
CA ALA A 30 15.42 -4.04 3.28
C ALA A 30 16.12 -3.12 2.25
N ILE A 31 16.29 -1.83 2.55
CA ILE A 31 17.06 -0.91 1.72
C ILE A 31 18.54 -1.31 1.70
N GLY A 32 19.13 -1.63 2.87
CA GLY A 32 20.51 -2.11 2.95
C GLY A 32 20.73 -3.34 2.08
N ALA A 33 19.93 -4.38 2.27
CA ALA A 33 19.98 -5.61 1.50
C ALA A 33 19.82 -5.38 -0.02
N ALA A 34 18.88 -4.52 -0.42
CA ALA A 34 18.65 -4.20 -1.84
C ALA A 34 19.81 -3.41 -2.48
N ARG A 35 20.55 -2.61 -1.69
CA ARG A 35 21.76 -1.93 -2.15
C ARG A 35 22.95 -2.89 -2.27
N GLU A 36 23.15 -3.75 -1.30
CA GLU A 36 24.18 -4.80 -1.32
C GLU A 36 23.97 -5.75 -2.50
N ASP A 37 22.72 -6.08 -2.78
CA ASP A 37 22.31 -6.89 -3.93
C ASP A 37 22.45 -6.15 -5.29
N GLY A 38 22.66 -4.82 -5.27
CA GLY A 38 22.76 -4.00 -6.49
C GLY A 38 21.44 -3.73 -7.20
N ALA A 39 20.29 -4.04 -6.59
CA ALA A 39 18.98 -3.75 -7.17
C ALA A 39 18.64 -2.25 -7.10
N ILE A 40 19.04 -1.58 -6.03
CA ILE A 40 18.73 -0.17 -5.76
C ILE A 40 20.00 0.63 -5.50
N ARG A 41 20.12 1.84 -6.10
CA ARG A 41 21.23 2.76 -5.88
C ARG A 41 20.87 3.87 -4.91
N THR A 42 19.88 4.67 -5.26
CA THR A 42 19.46 5.84 -4.50
C THR A 42 18.09 5.63 -3.89
N VAL A 43 17.95 6.02 -2.62
CA VAL A 43 16.67 5.91 -1.91
C VAL A 43 16.39 7.22 -1.20
N ASN A 44 15.18 7.73 -1.39
CA ASN A 44 14.59 8.79 -0.57
C ASN A 44 13.38 8.23 0.17
N VAL A 45 13.32 8.44 1.48
CA VAL A 45 12.17 8.08 2.32
C VAL A 45 11.47 9.35 2.79
N ALA A 46 10.24 9.54 2.37
CA ALA A 46 9.39 10.63 2.83
C ALA A 46 8.45 10.14 3.94
N LEU A 47 8.53 10.79 5.08
CA LEU A 47 7.64 10.59 6.21
C LEU A 47 6.67 11.77 6.29
N ILE A 48 5.37 11.50 6.12
CA ILE A 48 4.32 12.50 5.98
C ILE A 48 3.37 12.36 7.17
N ASP A 49 3.35 13.37 8.05
CA ASP A 49 2.49 13.35 9.23
C ASP A 49 1.22 14.17 9.03
N ASN A 50 0.10 13.47 8.95
CA ASN A 50 -1.24 14.03 8.85
C ASN A 50 -1.85 14.41 10.22
N THR A 51 -1.12 14.25 11.33
CA THR A 51 -1.67 14.53 12.66
C THR A 51 -1.87 16.02 12.90
N GLY A 52 -0.96 16.85 12.35
CA GLY A 52 -0.98 18.31 12.52
C GLY A 52 -0.50 18.79 13.89
N GLU A 53 -0.05 17.89 14.76
CA GLU A 53 0.44 18.17 16.11
C GLU A 53 1.98 18.14 16.13
N ARG A 54 2.61 19.23 16.54
CA ARG A 54 4.08 19.37 16.54
C ARG A 54 4.79 18.28 17.36
N GLU A 55 4.27 17.99 18.56
CA GLU A 55 4.86 16.98 19.44
C GLU A 55 4.87 15.57 18.78
N THR A 56 3.78 15.23 18.08
CA THR A 56 3.70 13.97 17.31
C THR A 56 4.71 13.97 16.18
N ALA A 57 4.82 15.05 15.43
CA ALA A 57 5.77 15.18 14.33
C ALA A 57 7.22 15.06 14.84
N ASP A 58 7.59 15.76 15.92
CA ASP A 58 8.95 15.71 16.51
C ASP A 58 9.30 14.28 16.96
N ALA A 59 8.35 13.57 17.58
CA ALA A 59 8.56 12.17 18.00
C ALA A 59 8.78 11.23 16.80
N ILE A 60 7.98 11.37 15.75
CA ILE A 60 8.08 10.58 14.52
C ILE A 60 9.43 10.85 13.82
N ILE A 61 9.82 12.11 13.69
CA ILE A 61 11.09 12.52 13.10
C ILE A 61 12.28 11.95 13.90
N LYS A 62 12.22 11.97 15.24
CA LYS A 62 13.25 11.38 16.09
C LYS A 62 13.40 9.88 15.84
N ILE A 63 12.31 9.15 15.75
CA ILE A 63 12.32 7.72 15.41
C ILE A 63 12.99 7.50 14.05
N ALA A 64 12.57 8.24 13.02
CA ALA A 64 13.12 8.09 11.68
C ALA A 64 14.61 8.41 11.62
N LYS A 65 15.05 9.53 12.21
CA LYS A 65 16.47 9.91 12.29
C LYS A 65 17.33 8.82 12.93
N SER A 66 16.85 8.18 14.02
CA SER A 66 17.61 7.11 14.67
C SER A 66 17.74 5.84 13.83
N ARG A 67 16.84 5.62 12.86
CA ARG A 67 16.83 4.40 12.01
C ARG A 67 17.60 4.57 10.71
N PHE A 68 17.77 5.81 10.25
CA PHE A 68 18.43 6.10 8.97
C PHE A 68 19.72 6.93 9.08
N ALA A 69 20.23 7.21 10.31
CA ALA A 69 21.36 8.09 10.54
C ALA A 69 22.59 7.77 9.67
N ASP A 70 22.99 6.49 9.62
CA ASP A 70 24.20 6.05 8.91
C ASP A 70 23.88 5.24 7.64
N SER A 71 22.64 5.30 7.18
CA SER A 71 22.18 4.46 6.06
C SER A 71 22.44 5.04 4.67
N GLY A 72 22.86 6.31 4.57
CA GLY A 72 22.95 7.04 3.29
C GLY A 72 21.59 7.21 2.58
N VAL A 73 20.47 7.02 3.30
CA VAL A 73 19.12 7.27 2.82
C VAL A 73 18.80 8.74 2.97
N GLN A 74 18.31 9.37 1.91
CA GLN A 74 17.76 10.73 1.99
C GLN A 74 16.42 10.71 2.69
N MET A 75 16.22 11.61 3.66
CA MET A 75 14.98 11.70 4.41
C MET A 75 14.25 13.02 4.11
N THR A 76 12.98 12.92 3.80
CA THR A 76 12.06 14.07 3.65
C THR A 76 11.01 13.99 4.75
N TYR A 77 10.76 15.10 5.44
CA TYR A 77 9.75 15.20 6.49
C TYR A 77 8.71 16.25 6.12
N LEU A 78 7.46 15.81 5.99
CA LEU A 78 6.33 16.71 5.71
C LEU A 78 5.35 16.63 6.87
N HIS A 79 5.12 17.77 7.53
CA HIS A 79 4.27 17.89 8.70
C HIS A 79 3.73 19.32 8.88
N GLY A 80 2.88 19.54 9.86
CA GLY A 80 2.34 20.87 10.18
C GLY A 80 1.09 21.24 9.38
N HIS A 81 0.63 20.37 8.49
CA HIS A 81 -0.65 20.50 7.79
C HIS A 81 -1.73 19.67 8.53
N ALA A 82 -2.99 20.01 8.29
CA ALA A 82 -4.12 19.23 8.77
C ALA A 82 -4.18 17.85 8.08
N ASN A 83 -5.02 16.94 8.60
CA ASN A 83 -5.25 15.66 7.92
C ASN A 83 -5.93 15.88 6.56
N ILE A 84 -5.17 15.73 5.50
CA ILE A 84 -5.61 15.88 4.10
C ILE A 84 -6.09 14.57 3.47
N GLY A 85 -6.07 13.45 4.21
CA GLY A 85 -6.42 12.12 3.73
C GLY A 85 -5.19 11.29 3.36
N TYR A 86 -5.42 9.99 3.08
CA TYR A 86 -4.34 9.02 2.82
C TYR A 86 -3.69 9.24 1.45
N GLY A 87 -4.47 9.13 0.38
CA GLY A 87 -3.97 9.29 -0.99
C GLY A 87 -3.38 10.68 -1.26
N PRO A 88 -4.09 11.77 -0.90
CA PRO A 88 -3.56 13.12 -1.06
C PRO A 88 -2.23 13.36 -0.33
N ALA A 89 -2.01 12.74 0.84
CA ALA A 89 -0.75 12.84 1.55
C ALA A 89 0.40 12.14 0.80
N HIS A 90 0.18 10.95 0.24
CA HIS A 90 1.16 10.31 -0.62
C HIS A 90 1.48 11.14 -1.87
N ASN A 91 0.49 11.81 -2.44
CA ASN A 91 0.67 12.66 -3.62
C ASN A 91 1.66 13.81 -3.41
N LEU A 92 1.85 14.29 -2.17
CA LEU A 92 2.83 15.35 -1.88
C LEU A 92 4.25 15.00 -2.34
N VAL A 93 4.57 13.70 -2.47
CA VAL A 93 5.90 13.22 -2.88
C VAL A 93 5.86 12.31 -4.10
N LEU A 94 4.68 11.93 -4.57
CA LEU A 94 4.54 11.11 -5.78
C LEU A 94 5.00 11.85 -7.04
N HIS A 95 4.73 13.15 -7.13
CA HIS A 95 4.92 13.93 -8.35
C HIS A 95 6.29 14.59 -8.51
N GLY A 96 7.18 14.55 -7.57
CA GLY A 96 8.43 15.33 -7.62
C GLY A 96 9.72 14.50 -7.57
N SER A 97 9.64 13.19 -7.38
CA SER A 97 10.82 12.41 -7.00
C SER A 97 11.77 12.07 -8.14
N GLY A 98 11.31 12.00 -9.38
CA GLY A 98 12.11 11.51 -10.51
C GLY A 98 12.66 10.09 -10.34
N ALA A 99 12.32 9.38 -9.27
CA ALA A 99 12.76 8.02 -9.00
C ALA A 99 12.08 7.02 -9.95
N ASP A 100 12.78 5.93 -10.31
CA ASP A 100 12.28 4.90 -11.22
C ASP A 100 11.06 4.18 -10.64
N TYR A 101 11.05 4.00 -9.32
CA TYR A 101 9.96 3.37 -8.58
C TYR A 101 9.54 4.20 -7.38
N HIS A 102 8.27 4.06 -7.00
CA HIS A 102 7.70 4.62 -5.78
C HIS A 102 7.05 3.52 -4.95
N LEU A 103 7.46 3.37 -3.70
CA LEU A 103 6.83 2.50 -2.72
C LEU A 103 5.86 3.30 -1.84
N VAL A 104 4.58 3.01 -1.95
CA VAL A 104 3.56 3.41 -0.97
C VAL A 104 3.61 2.41 0.17
N LEU A 105 3.80 2.87 1.40
CA LEU A 105 3.98 1.99 2.56
C LEU A 105 3.19 2.50 3.77
N ASN A 106 2.37 1.64 4.36
CA ASN A 106 1.71 1.92 5.62
C ASN A 106 2.70 1.94 6.80
N PRO A 107 2.43 2.74 7.86
CA PRO A 107 3.30 2.87 9.02
C PRO A 107 3.28 1.65 9.96
N ASP A 108 2.55 0.60 9.62
CA ASP A 108 2.38 -0.66 10.34
C ASP A 108 2.66 -1.90 9.47
N VAL A 109 3.45 -1.73 8.40
CA VAL A 109 3.91 -2.80 7.51
C VAL A 109 5.40 -3.04 7.66
N GLU A 110 5.81 -4.27 7.94
CA GLU A 110 7.19 -4.70 8.04
C GLU A 110 7.59 -5.49 6.78
N LEU A 111 8.65 -5.04 6.10
CA LEU A 111 9.20 -5.74 4.94
C LEU A 111 10.13 -6.89 5.39
N ALA A 112 10.13 -8.00 4.65
CA ALA A 112 11.21 -8.97 4.71
C ALA A 112 12.52 -8.32 4.21
N ALA A 113 13.66 -8.83 4.63
CA ALA A 113 14.95 -8.20 4.31
C ALA A 113 15.21 -8.12 2.80
N ASP A 114 14.80 -9.12 2.05
CA ASP A 114 14.96 -9.24 0.60
C ASP A 114 13.79 -8.67 -0.21
N ALA A 115 12.71 -8.21 0.45
CA ALA A 115 11.48 -7.81 -0.22
C ALA A 115 11.69 -6.70 -1.28
N LEU A 116 12.52 -5.70 -0.98
CA LEU A 116 12.78 -4.62 -1.93
C LEU A 116 13.64 -5.08 -3.12
N ALA A 117 14.65 -5.89 -2.86
CA ALA A 117 15.49 -6.46 -3.93
C ALA A 117 14.65 -7.32 -4.87
N ASN A 118 13.84 -8.23 -4.31
CA ASN A 118 12.93 -9.08 -5.07
C ASN A 118 11.93 -8.25 -5.88
N ALA A 119 11.30 -7.23 -5.27
CA ALA A 119 10.32 -6.40 -5.94
C ALA A 119 10.91 -5.62 -7.13
N VAL A 120 12.05 -4.96 -6.94
CA VAL A 120 12.68 -4.15 -7.98
C VAL A 120 13.20 -5.03 -9.11
N ARG A 121 13.93 -6.11 -8.80
CA ARG A 121 14.42 -7.05 -9.81
C ARG A 121 13.29 -7.66 -10.63
N TRP A 122 12.22 -8.06 -9.95
CA TRP A 122 11.06 -8.60 -10.64
C TRP A 122 10.42 -7.56 -11.59
N MET A 123 10.24 -6.33 -11.11
CA MET A 123 9.71 -5.24 -11.94
C MET A 123 10.65 -4.91 -13.13
N ASP A 124 11.97 -4.96 -12.94
CA ASP A 124 12.96 -4.64 -13.98
C ASP A 124 12.90 -5.61 -15.16
N VAL A 125 12.58 -6.89 -14.93
CA VAL A 125 12.43 -7.89 -15.99
C VAL A 125 11.00 -7.97 -16.57
N HIS A 126 10.04 -7.23 -15.99
CA HIS A 126 8.67 -7.14 -16.45
C HIS A 126 8.28 -5.67 -16.76
N PRO A 127 8.76 -5.09 -17.87
CA PRO A 127 8.55 -3.67 -18.18
C PRO A 127 7.09 -3.31 -18.46
N GLU A 128 6.23 -4.28 -18.79
CA GLU A 128 4.79 -4.13 -18.99
C GLU A 128 4.02 -3.95 -17.68
N ILE A 129 4.66 -4.25 -16.52
CA ILE A 129 4.03 -4.10 -15.21
C ILE A 129 4.26 -2.69 -14.66
N GLY A 130 3.17 -2.01 -14.33
CA GLY A 130 3.21 -0.67 -13.75
C GLY A 130 3.09 -0.64 -12.23
N ALA A 131 2.51 -1.68 -11.62
CA ALA A 131 2.40 -1.77 -10.17
C ALA A 131 2.42 -3.22 -9.66
N LEU A 132 3.01 -3.40 -8.46
CA LEU A 132 3.21 -4.69 -7.81
C LEU A 132 2.69 -4.65 -6.38
N ALA A 133 1.90 -5.66 -6.00
CA ALA A 133 1.49 -5.95 -4.62
C ALA A 133 2.23 -7.18 -4.07
N PRO A 134 2.70 -7.15 -2.81
CA PRO A 134 3.41 -8.26 -2.17
C PRO A 134 2.47 -9.32 -1.62
N GLN A 135 3.05 -10.46 -1.24
CA GLN A 135 2.42 -11.39 -0.32
C GLN A 135 2.41 -10.80 1.09
N VAL A 136 1.25 -10.81 1.73
CA VAL A 136 1.07 -10.24 3.06
C VAL A 136 0.69 -11.30 4.07
N SER A 137 1.39 -11.30 5.20
CA SER A 137 1.03 -12.08 6.38
C SER A 137 0.59 -11.16 7.51
N ARG A 138 -0.24 -11.66 8.41
CA ARG A 138 -0.54 -11.03 9.68
C ARG A 138 0.51 -11.41 10.72
N ARG A 139 0.46 -10.74 11.88
CA ARG A 139 1.36 -11.03 13.00
C ARG A 139 1.32 -12.49 13.48
N ASP A 140 0.19 -13.15 13.36
CA ASP A 140 0.00 -14.55 13.74
C ASP A 140 0.45 -15.56 12.66
N GLY A 141 1.05 -15.06 11.57
CA GLY A 141 1.49 -15.86 10.44
C GLY A 141 0.38 -16.22 9.44
N THR A 142 -0.88 -15.86 9.72
CA THR A 142 -1.96 -16.10 8.74
C THR A 142 -1.83 -15.13 7.57
N ARG A 143 -2.20 -15.59 6.37
CA ARG A 143 -2.18 -14.76 5.16
C ARG A 143 -3.24 -13.66 5.23
N ASP A 144 -2.85 -12.45 4.83
CA ASP A 144 -3.77 -11.35 4.56
C ASP A 144 -3.83 -11.10 3.05
N TYR A 145 -5.03 -10.85 2.54
CA TYR A 145 -5.24 -10.74 1.11
C TYR A 145 -5.45 -9.27 0.76
N LEU A 146 -4.43 -8.62 0.22
CA LEU A 146 -4.48 -7.21 -0.22
C LEU A 146 -4.94 -7.07 -1.69
N CYS A 147 -4.86 -8.16 -2.46
CA CYS A 147 -5.40 -8.23 -3.81
C CYS A 147 -6.88 -8.60 -3.78
N LYS A 148 -7.69 -7.90 -4.56
CA LYS A 148 -9.14 -8.09 -4.59
C LYS A 148 -9.63 -8.15 -6.03
N ARG A 149 -10.71 -8.87 -6.27
CA ARG A 149 -11.53 -8.65 -7.47
C ARG A 149 -12.23 -7.30 -7.39
N TYR A 150 -12.70 -6.82 -8.53
CA TYR A 150 -13.50 -5.58 -8.56
C TYR A 150 -14.65 -5.70 -7.55
N PRO A 151 -14.75 -4.79 -6.56
CA PRO A 151 -15.71 -4.93 -5.47
C PRO A 151 -17.15 -4.82 -5.99
N ALA A 152 -18.00 -5.80 -5.68
CA ALA A 152 -19.43 -5.62 -5.81
C ALA A 152 -20.01 -4.97 -4.54
N VAL A 153 -21.09 -4.20 -4.68
CA VAL A 153 -21.74 -3.56 -3.53
C VAL A 153 -22.13 -4.59 -2.48
N PHE A 154 -22.61 -5.75 -2.91
CA PHE A 154 -22.98 -6.84 -2.01
C PHE A 154 -21.77 -7.44 -1.26
N ASP A 155 -20.60 -7.53 -1.88
CA ASP A 155 -19.38 -8.00 -1.22
C ASP A 155 -18.96 -7.07 -0.07
N LEU A 156 -19.09 -5.76 -0.29
CA LEU A 156 -18.77 -4.75 0.72
C LEU A 156 -19.78 -4.75 1.87
N PHE A 157 -21.06 -4.96 1.56
CA PHE A 157 -22.11 -5.12 2.56
C PHE A 157 -21.85 -6.36 3.44
N LEU A 158 -21.54 -7.50 2.84
CA LEU A 158 -21.17 -8.73 3.56
C LEU A 158 -19.97 -8.53 4.48
N ARG A 159 -18.96 -7.78 4.02
CA ARG A 159 -17.76 -7.50 4.80
C ARG A 159 -18.00 -6.57 5.97
N GLY A 160 -18.84 -5.53 5.79
CA GLY A 160 -19.03 -4.45 6.76
C GLY A 160 -20.20 -4.61 7.71
N ALA A 161 -21.34 -5.11 7.25
CA ALA A 161 -22.59 -5.07 7.98
C ALA A 161 -23.12 -6.46 8.42
N THR A 162 -22.50 -7.56 7.96
CA THR A 162 -23.03 -8.90 8.21
C THR A 162 -22.44 -9.51 9.47
N PRO A 163 -23.27 -10.03 10.41
CA PRO A 163 -22.82 -10.82 11.54
C PRO A 163 -22.02 -12.05 11.10
N SER A 164 -21.23 -12.64 12.03
CA SER A 164 -20.36 -13.80 11.74
C SER A 164 -21.08 -14.96 11.06
N PHE A 165 -22.33 -15.23 11.44
CA PHE A 165 -23.19 -16.27 10.83
C PHE A 165 -23.46 -15.98 9.35
N GLY A 166 -23.85 -14.75 9.00
CA GLY A 166 -24.10 -14.39 7.60
C GLY A 166 -22.85 -14.45 6.73
N ARG A 167 -21.67 -14.12 7.31
CA ARG A 167 -20.38 -14.29 6.62
C ARG A 167 -20.05 -15.74 6.33
N ALA A 168 -20.42 -16.67 7.23
CA ALA A 168 -20.24 -18.10 7.00
C ALA A 168 -21.06 -18.60 5.79
N LEU A 169 -22.31 -18.13 5.65
CA LEU A 169 -23.17 -18.51 4.53
C LEU A 169 -22.61 -18.05 3.16
N PHE A 170 -21.95 -16.90 3.12
CA PHE A 170 -21.37 -16.32 1.90
C PHE A 170 -19.83 -16.47 1.84
N ARG A 171 -19.28 -17.43 2.56
CA ARG A 171 -17.82 -17.64 2.68
C ARG A 171 -17.14 -17.76 1.32
N GLY A 172 -17.61 -18.64 0.44
CA GLY A 172 -17.01 -18.83 -0.88
C GLY A 172 -17.03 -17.57 -1.75
N ARG A 173 -18.07 -16.72 -1.60
CA ARG A 173 -18.12 -15.43 -2.28
C ARG A 173 -17.07 -14.46 -1.75
N MET A 174 -16.88 -14.40 -0.44
CA MET A 174 -15.85 -13.56 0.18
C MET A 174 -14.44 -14.03 -0.17
N GLU A 175 -14.23 -15.35 -0.22
CA GLU A 175 -12.96 -15.95 -0.66
C GLU A 175 -12.67 -15.58 -2.12
N ARG A 176 -13.66 -15.64 -3.00
CA ARG A 176 -13.53 -15.18 -4.40
C ARG A 176 -13.22 -13.68 -4.47
N TYR A 177 -13.92 -12.84 -3.72
CA TYR A 177 -13.64 -11.40 -3.67
C TYR A 177 -12.19 -11.13 -3.25
N GLU A 178 -11.69 -11.85 -2.26
CA GLU A 178 -10.33 -11.74 -1.74
C GLU A 178 -9.29 -12.51 -2.59
N MET A 179 -9.67 -13.03 -3.76
CA MET A 179 -8.83 -13.81 -4.67
C MET A 179 -8.16 -15.03 -4.00
N ARG A 180 -8.72 -15.54 -2.89
CA ARG A 180 -8.18 -16.72 -2.19
C ARG A 180 -8.21 -17.96 -3.07
N ASP A 181 -9.25 -18.10 -3.88
CA ASP A 181 -9.41 -19.19 -4.85
C ASP A 181 -8.27 -19.27 -5.88
N VAL A 182 -7.53 -18.20 -6.09
CA VAL A 182 -6.37 -18.15 -7.00
C VAL A 182 -5.05 -18.16 -6.22
N ILE A 183 -4.95 -17.34 -5.16
CA ILE A 183 -3.74 -17.17 -4.36
C ILE A 183 -3.40 -18.43 -3.54
N ASP A 184 -4.42 -19.10 -2.95
CA ASP A 184 -4.19 -20.28 -2.14
C ASP A 184 -4.10 -21.57 -2.95
N ALA A 185 -4.58 -21.56 -4.21
CA ALA A 185 -4.46 -22.71 -5.10
C ALA A 185 -3.00 -22.98 -5.50
N ASP A 186 -2.19 -21.94 -5.63
CA ASP A 186 -0.75 -22.01 -5.88
C ASP A 186 -0.06 -20.84 -5.17
N PRO A 187 0.44 -21.04 -3.95
CA PRO A 187 1.01 -19.99 -3.11
C PRO A 187 2.25 -19.29 -3.66
N GLU A 188 2.98 -19.95 -4.55
CA GLU A 188 4.20 -19.43 -5.19
C GLU A 188 3.93 -18.76 -6.55
N ARG A 189 2.69 -18.85 -7.03
CA ARG A 189 2.32 -18.35 -8.34
C ARG A 189 2.20 -16.82 -8.35
N GLU A 190 2.87 -16.21 -9.30
CA GLU A 190 2.65 -14.81 -9.66
C GLU A 190 1.32 -14.64 -10.39
N ILE A 191 0.56 -13.60 -10.04
CA ILE A 191 -0.75 -13.34 -10.64
C ILE A 191 -0.71 -11.96 -11.28
N ILE A 192 -1.00 -11.92 -12.57
CA ILE A 192 -1.03 -10.69 -13.36
C ILE A 192 -2.47 -10.20 -13.55
N ASP A 193 -2.64 -8.90 -13.80
CA ASP A 193 -3.93 -8.23 -13.99
C ASP A 193 -4.82 -8.28 -12.74
N ILE A 194 -4.25 -7.89 -11.60
CA ILE A 194 -4.97 -7.76 -10.35
C ILE A 194 -5.99 -6.61 -10.45
N PRO A 195 -7.31 -6.88 -10.31
CA PRO A 195 -8.33 -5.85 -10.53
C PRO A 195 -8.30 -4.69 -9.52
N ALA A 196 -7.97 -4.99 -8.26
CA ALA A 196 -7.84 -3.99 -7.20
C ALA A 196 -6.78 -4.42 -6.17
N MET A 197 -5.87 -3.51 -5.82
CA MET A 197 -4.80 -3.73 -4.84
C MET A 197 -4.93 -2.71 -3.72
N SER A 198 -4.67 -3.15 -2.48
CA SER A 198 -4.60 -2.24 -1.34
C SER A 198 -3.32 -1.42 -1.35
N GLY A 199 -3.44 -0.14 -0.99
CA GLY A 199 -2.32 0.77 -0.82
C GLY A 199 -1.44 0.52 0.41
N ALA A 200 -1.68 -0.52 1.19
CA ALA A 200 -0.88 -0.78 2.40
C ALA A 200 0.61 -1.02 2.10
N CYS A 201 0.91 -1.69 0.98
CA CYS A 201 2.25 -1.83 0.42
C CYS A 201 2.12 -2.00 -1.09
N LEU A 202 2.54 -0.99 -1.85
CA LEU A 202 2.37 -0.96 -3.30
C LEU A 202 3.60 -0.34 -3.95
N LEU A 203 4.34 -1.12 -4.76
CA LEU A 203 5.43 -0.61 -5.58
C LEU A 203 4.91 -0.21 -6.95
N VAL A 204 5.14 1.04 -7.36
CA VAL A 204 4.62 1.59 -8.62
C VAL A 204 5.77 2.15 -9.46
N ARG A 205 5.77 1.85 -10.75
CA ARG A 205 6.73 2.36 -11.73
C ARG A 205 6.46 3.85 -12.03
N ARG A 206 7.50 4.66 -12.15
CA ARG A 206 7.43 6.10 -12.43
C ARG A 206 6.51 6.42 -13.61
N LYS A 207 6.71 5.77 -14.75
CA LYS A 207 5.91 5.98 -15.96
C LYS A 207 4.40 5.79 -15.71
N ALA A 208 4.03 4.82 -14.88
CA ALA A 208 2.63 4.56 -14.54
C ALA A 208 2.05 5.68 -13.63
N ILE A 209 2.87 6.21 -12.71
CA ILE A 209 2.50 7.36 -11.87
C ILE A 209 2.28 8.60 -12.74
N ASP A 210 3.23 8.92 -13.61
CA ASP A 210 3.17 10.11 -14.46
C ASP A 210 1.96 10.10 -15.39
N THR A 211 1.56 8.91 -15.86
CA THR A 211 0.39 8.77 -16.73
C THR A 211 -0.93 8.82 -15.97
N THR A 212 -1.00 8.25 -14.76
CA THR A 212 -2.26 8.19 -13.98
C THR A 212 -2.47 9.37 -13.04
N GLY A 213 -1.40 10.12 -12.73
CA GLY A 213 -1.45 11.23 -11.78
C GLY A 213 -1.53 10.82 -10.31
N GLY A 214 -1.17 9.57 -9.96
CA GLY A 214 -1.22 9.10 -8.57
C GLY A 214 -2.64 8.89 -8.02
N PHE A 215 -2.82 9.11 -6.72
CA PHE A 215 -4.12 9.00 -6.06
C PHE A 215 -5.05 10.16 -6.46
N ASP A 216 -6.35 9.87 -6.63
CA ASP A 216 -7.36 10.91 -6.85
C ASP A 216 -7.62 11.65 -5.51
N PRO A 217 -7.34 12.98 -5.44
CA PRO A 217 -7.45 13.73 -4.20
C PRO A 217 -8.88 13.90 -3.67
N GLU A 218 -9.87 13.55 -4.46
CA GLU A 218 -11.25 13.57 -4.01
C GLU A 218 -11.58 12.44 -3.03
N PHE A 219 -10.75 11.38 -2.95
CA PHE A 219 -10.85 10.34 -1.93
C PHE A 219 -10.05 10.74 -0.70
N PHE A 220 -10.74 10.98 0.41
CA PHE A 220 -10.08 11.26 1.68
C PHE A 220 -9.49 10.00 2.31
N LEU A 221 -10.28 8.93 2.36
CA LEU A 221 -9.89 7.62 2.92
C LEU A 221 -10.83 6.54 2.38
N TYR A 222 -10.27 5.35 2.11
CA TYR A 222 -10.91 4.19 1.49
C TYR A 222 -11.22 4.38 0.00
N PHE A 223 -11.04 3.32 -0.77
CA PHE A 223 -11.20 3.25 -2.22
C PHE A 223 -10.22 4.08 -3.06
N GLU A 224 -9.38 4.93 -2.48
CA GLU A 224 -8.34 5.67 -3.19
C GLU A 224 -7.34 4.73 -3.87
N ASP A 225 -7.00 3.62 -3.21
CA ASP A 225 -6.12 2.57 -3.69
C ASP A 225 -6.78 1.73 -4.80
N PHE A 226 -8.04 1.37 -4.63
CA PHE A 226 -8.82 0.69 -5.66
C PHE A 226 -9.05 1.58 -6.89
N ASP A 227 -9.39 2.85 -6.69
CA ASP A 227 -9.50 3.82 -7.78
C ASP A 227 -8.20 3.89 -8.59
N TRP A 228 -7.08 4.02 -7.90
CA TRP A 228 -5.79 4.10 -8.57
C TRP A 228 -5.44 2.81 -9.31
N THR A 229 -5.65 1.65 -8.70
CA THR A 229 -5.42 0.35 -9.35
C THR A 229 -6.28 0.18 -10.60
N VAL A 230 -7.57 0.55 -10.55
CA VAL A 230 -8.45 0.49 -11.72
C VAL A 230 -7.97 1.43 -12.84
N ARG A 231 -7.42 2.62 -12.49
CA ARG A 231 -6.83 3.52 -13.48
C ARG A 231 -5.51 2.98 -14.04
N LEU A 232 -4.67 2.37 -13.21
CA LEU A 232 -3.44 1.70 -13.64
C LEU A 232 -3.72 0.59 -14.64
N ASN A 233 -4.71 -0.25 -14.38
CA ASN A 233 -5.10 -1.36 -15.29
C ASN A 233 -5.62 -0.91 -16.67
N LYS A 234 -5.91 0.38 -16.86
CA LYS A 234 -6.27 0.93 -18.18
C LYS A 234 -5.06 1.25 -19.06
N ILE A 235 -3.87 1.36 -18.48
CA ILE A 235 -2.66 1.83 -19.18
C ILE A 235 -1.47 0.88 -19.07
N THR A 236 -1.50 -0.03 -18.09
CA THR A 236 -0.43 -0.99 -17.81
C THR A 236 -1.02 -2.22 -17.14
N ARG A 237 -0.19 -3.21 -16.86
CA ARG A 237 -0.60 -4.39 -16.09
C ARG A 237 -0.19 -4.25 -14.63
N THR A 238 -0.87 -4.96 -13.76
CA THR A 238 -0.59 -5.03 -12.32
C THR A 238 -0.26 -6.45 -11.93
N ALA A 239 0.53 -6.64 -10.87
CA ALA A 239 0.96 -7.98 -10.45
C ALA A 239 0.86 -8.18 -8.94
N TYR A 240 0.58 -9.42 -8.54
CA TYR A 240 0.85 -9.96 -7.23
C TYR A 240 2.08 -10.87 -7.32
N VAL A 241 3.08 -10.61 -6.47
CA VAL A 241 4.36 -11.32 -6.51
C VAL A 241 4.66 -11.92 -5.13
N PRO A 242 4.51 -13.25 -4.95
CA PRO A 242 4.63 -13.90 -3.64
C PRO A 242 6.05 -13.92 -3.06
N SER A 243 7.09 -13.80 -3.90
CA SER A 243 8.48 -13.67 -3.43
C SER A 243 8.76 -12.34 -2.72
N VAL A 244 7.89 -11.34 -2.87
CA VAL A 244 7.91 -10.09 -2.11
C VAL A 244 7.06 -10.26 -0.87
N GLN A 245 7.68 -10.39 0.30
CA GLN A 245 6.97 -10.72 1.54
C GLN A 245 6.95 -9.57 2.53
N VAL A 246 5.79 -9.33 3.13
CA VAL A 246 5.60 -8.33 4.17
C VAL A 246 4.68 -8.82 5.28
N VAL A 247 4.81 -8.24 6.47
CA VAL A 247 3.89 -8.46 7.60
C VAL A 247 3.11 -7.18 7.87
N HIS A 248 1.78 -7.24 7.86
CA HIS A 248 0.90 -6.11 8.12
C HIS A 248 0.24 -6.26 9.50
N HIS A 249 0.50 -5.31 10.38
CA HIS A 249 -0.02 -5.30 11.75
C HIS A 249 -1.39 -4.64 11.86
N GLY A 250 -1.82 -3.91 10.83
CA GLY A 250 -3.13 -3.30 10.74
C GLY A 250 -4.22 -4.32 10.45
N GLY A 251 -5.43 -3.90 10.66
CA GLY A 251 -6.62 -4.70 10.41
C GLY A 251 -7.79 -4.17 11.22
N GLY A 252 -9.03 -4.28 10.69
CA GLY A 252 -10.23 -3.91 11.43
C GLY A 252 -10.66 -2.44 11.25
N ALA A 253 -10.64 -1.94 10.01
CA ALA A 253 -11.28 -0.66 9.66
C ALA A 253 -12.72 -0.56 10.20
N SER A 254 -13.43 -1.67 10.30
CA SER A 254 -14.78 -1.77 10.86
C SER A 254 -14.91 -1.44 12.35
N ARG A 255 -13.80 -1.38 13.09
CA ARG A 255 -13.80 -1.02 14.54
C ARG A 255 -13.55 0.47 14.79
N LYS A 256 -13.35 1.30 13.77
CA LYS A 256 -12.87 2.69 13.88
C LYS A 256 -13.98 3.76 14.08
N GLY A 257 -15.24 3.36 14.32
CA GLY A 257 -16.35 4.27 14.67
C GLY A 257 -17.09 4.90 13.48
N MET A 258 -18.18 5.65 13.76
CA MET A 258 -19.14 6.17 12.78
C MET A 258 -18.54 7.08 11.68
N LYS A 259 -17.53 7.87 12.02
CA LYS A 259 -16.85 8.74 11.04
C LYS A 259 -16.21 7.93 9.91
N HIS A 260 -15.60 6.77 10.24
CA HIS A 260 -15.00 5.88 9.25
C HIS A 260 -16.05 5.21 8.35
N VAL A 261 -17.22 4.88 8.90
CA VAL A 261 -18.36 4.39 8.09
C VAL A 261 -18.80 5.47 7.10
N GLY A 262 -18.92 6.72 7.53
CA GLY A 262 -19.27 7.85 6.66
C GLY A 262 -18.26 8.04 5.50
N TRP A 263 -16.95 7.99 5.79
CA TRP A 263 -15.92 8.07 4.75
C TRP A 263 -15.99 6.87 3.80
N PHE A 264 -16.18 5.67 4.32
CA PHE A 264 -16.28 4.45 3.51
C PHE A 264 -17.47 4.52 2.53
N VAL A 265 -18.65 4.93 3.00
CA VAL A 265 -19.86 5.07 2.17
C VAL A 265 -19.66 6.16 1.12
N LYS A 266 -19.14 7.34 1.51
CA LYS A 266 -18.89 8.45 0.58
C LYS A 266 -17.89 8.06 -0.51
N SER A 267 -16.78 7.43 -0.12
CA SER A 267 -15.74 6.99 -1.05
C SER A 267 -16.22 5.86 -1.94
N GLY A 268 -16.97 4.89 -1.39
CA GLY A 268 -17.56 3.82 -2.16
C GLY A 268 -18.54 4.32 -3.21
N TRP A 269 -19.46 5.25 -2.84
CA TRP A 269 -20.37 5.87 -3.79
C TRP A 269 -19.63 6.58 -4.93
N ARG A 270 -18.55 7.36 -4.60
CA ARG A 270 -17.71 8.02 -5.60
C ARG A 270 -17.03 7.02 -6.53
N PHE A 271 -16.47 5.94 -5.96
CA PHE A 271 -15.81 4.88 -6.72
C PHE A 271 -16.76 4.27 -7.75
N TYR A 272 -17.97 3.87 -7.34
CA TYR A 272 -18.94 3.26 -8.25
C TYR A 272 -19.47 4.26 -9.28
N ARG A 273 -19.67 5.51 -8.91
CA ARG A 273 -20.05 6.55 -9.86
C ARG A 273 -18.99 6.77 -10.94
N LYS A 274 -17.70 6.64 -10.59
CA LYS A 274 -16.57 6.84 -11.51
C LYS A 274 -16.28 5.63 -12.38
N HIS A 275 -16.38 4.41 -11.83
CA HIS A 275 -15.93 3.18 -12.48
C HIS A 275 -17.06 2.22 -12.88
N GLY A 276 -18.30 2.52 -12.51
CA GLY A 276 -19.45 1.69 -12.80
C GLY A 276 -19.91 0.87 -11.59
N TRP A 277 -21.25 0.70 -11.50
CA TRP A 277 -21.88 -0.08 -10.44
C TRP A 277 -21.84 -1.56 -10.74
N LYS A 278 -21.34 -2.34 -9.79
CA LYS A 278 -21.42 -3.78 -9.78
C LYS A 278 -22.17 -4.22 -8.52
N TRP A 279 -23.37 -4.75 -8.69
CA TRP A 279 -24.23 -5.11 -7.55
C TRP A 279 -23.88 -6.49 -6.98
N PHE A 280 -23.57 -7.46 -7.87
CA PHE A 280 -23.29 -8.87 -7.53
C PHE A 280 -22.03 -9.40 -8.25
#